data_c944bdf1bf32e041bbca60bb10162f46
#
_entry.id   c944bdf1bf32e041bbca60bb10162f46
#
_cell.length_a   1.000
_cell.length_b   1.000
_cell.length_c   1.000
_cell.angle_alpha   90.00
_cell.angle_beta   90.00
_cell.angle_gamma   90.00
#
_symmetry.space_group_name_H-M   'P 1'
#
loop_
_entity.id
_entity.type
_entity.pdbx_description
1 polymer ?
#
loop_
_entity_poly.entity_id
_entity_poly.type
_entity_poly.pdbx_seq_one_letter_code
_entity_poly.pdbx_strand_id
1 'polypeptide(L)'
;MKSIIYQQLAEKKKQGQKSFAVLIDPDKVDAGVLDELVELSIAAKVDYLLVGGSLVISNHLDDCVRHIKKSCDIPVILFPGSPSQISKYADALLYLSLISGRNPELLIGQHVVSAPFVRQSGLEIMPTGYVVVDGGAPTTVSYISNATPVPADKNEIAMCTAMAGEMLGMKLIYMDAGSGAKRPISESMIKSVADHIEVPLIIGGGIVHPEKAYLNCKAGADVIVVGNAIEKDASLIREMSDAVHSVPVLKGLDVS
;
A
#
# COMPACT_ATOMS: atom_id res chain seq x y z
N MET A 1 -0.21 -22.17 -1.57
CA MET A 1 0.47 -21.03 -0.91
C MET A 1 -0.36 -20.62 0.30
N LYS A 2 0.28 -20.40 1.46
CA LYS A 2 -0.44 -19.92 2.65
C LYS A 2 -0.83 -18.46 2.45
N SER A 3 -2.07 -18.10 2.71
CA SER A 3 -2.63 -16.75 2.53
C SER A 3 -2.84 -16.11 3.91
N ILE A 4 -1.75 -15.97 4.67
CA ILE A 4 -1.82 -15.59 6.09
C ILE A 4 -2.05 -14.07 6.23
N ILE A 5 -1.25 -13.26 5.53
CA ILE A 5 -1.33 -11.79 5.63
C ILE A 5 -2.65 -11.28 5.03
N TYR A 6 -3.04 -11.82 3.88
CA TYR A 6 -4.33 -11.46 3.29
C TYR A 6 -5.52 -11.82 4.20
N GLN A 7 -5.48 -13.01 4.82
CA GLN A 7 -6.54 -13.42 5.74
C GLN A 7 -6.62 -12.50 6.96
N GLN A 8 -5.47 -12.08 7.50
CA GLN A 8 -5.42 -11.09 8.59
C GLN A 8 -5.99 -9.74 8.17
N LEU A 9 -5.64 -9.24 6.97
CA LEU A 9 -6.19 -8.00 6.43
C LEU A 9 -7.70 -8.08 6.25
N ALA A 10 -8.20 -9.16 5.66
CA ALA A 10 -9.62 -9.38 5.43
C ALA A 10 -10.40 -9.49 6.76
N GLU A 11 -9.82 -10.17 7.76
CA GLU A 11 -10.43 -10.29 9.08
C GLU A 11 -10.46 -8.94 9.82
N LYS A 12 -9.36 -8.19 9.80
CA LYS A 12 -9.32 -6.83 10.37
C LYS A 12 -10.38 -5.92 9.74
N LYS A 13 -10.54 -5.98 8.40
CA LYS A 13 -11.62 -5.23 7.70
C LYS A 13 -12.99 -5.59 8.24
N LYS A 14 -13.31 -6.89 8.35
CA LYS A 14 -14.60 -7.36 8.90
C LYS A 14 -14.84 -6.88 10.33
N GLN A 15 -13.78 -6.79 11.12
CA GLN A 15 -13.82 -6.29 12.49
C GLN A 15 -13.81 -4.76 12.57
N GLY A 16 -13.69 -4.04 11.45
CA GLY A 16 -13.56 -2.58 11.42
C GLY A 16 -12.21 -2.06 11.94
N GLN A 17 -11.23 -2.96 12.16
CA GLN A 17 -9.89 -2.59 12.61
C GLN A 17 -9.09 -2.00 11.46
N LYS A 18 -8.28 -0.98 11.77
CA LYS A 18 -7.44 -0.29 10.80
C LYS A 18 -5.99 -0.68 10.99
N SER A 19 -5.20 -0.62 9.92
CA SER A 19 -3.79 -0.96 9.92
C SER A 19 -2.95 0.19 9.40
N PHE A 20 -1.75 0.31 9.96
CA PHE A 20 -0.75 1.27 9.53
C PHE A 20 0.45 0.55 8.92
N ALA A 21 0.92 1.03 7.77
CA ALA A 21 2.08 0.52 7.09
C ALA A 21 3.08 1.63 6.76
N VAL A 22 4.35 1.35 7.00
CA VAL A 22 5.47 2.22 6.61
C VAL A 22 6.02 1.72 5.28
N LEU A 23 6.13 2.62 4.28
CA LEU A 23 6.77 2.33 3.01
C LEU A 23 8.24 2.76 3.05
N ILE A 24 9.13 1.83 2.79
CA ILE A 24 10.58 1.99 2.76
C ILE A 24 11.06 1.84 1.31
N ASP A 25 11.69 2.88 0.79
CA ASP A 25 12.36 2.87 -0.51
C ASP A 25 13.81 2.40 -0.29
N PRO A 26 14.22 1.22 -0.81
CA PRO A 26 15.56 0.67 -0.58
C PRO A 26 16.69 1.52 -1.15
N ASP A 27 16.39 2.44 -2.09
CA ASP A 27 17.38 3.36 -2.66
C ASP A 27 17.64 4.59 -1.79
N LYS A 28 16.77 4.84 -0.79
CA LYS A 28 16.83 6.05 0.05
C LYS A 28 17.27 5.80 1.49
N VAL A 29 17.50 4.55 1.85
CA VAL A 29 17.88 4.18 3.21
C VAL A 29 19.28 3.55 3.22
N ASP A 30 20.11 4.00 4.13
CA ASP A 30 21.32 3.27 4.56
C ASP A 30 21.01 2.40 5.79
N ALA A 31 22.01 1.65 6.28
CA ALA A 31 21.80 0.74 7.40
C ALA A 31 21.38 1.46 8.68
N GLY A 32 21.92 2.65 8.95
CA GLY A 32 21.61 3.41 10.18
C GLY A 32 20.18 3.97 10.15
N VAL A 33 19.77 4.54 9.01
CA VAL A 33 18.39 5.00 8.81
C VAL A 33 17.41 3.84 8.89
N LEU A 34 17.76 2.68 8.32
CA LEU A 34 16.93 1.49 8.35
C LEU A 34 16.75 0.95 9.77
N ASP A 35 17.82 0.94 10.58
CA ASP A 35 17.74 0.55 11.99
C ASP A 35 16.79 1.45 12.77
N GLU A 36 16.91 2.78 12.62
CA GLU A 36 16.02 3.75 13.26
C GLU A 36 14.56 3.54 12.84
N LEU A 37 14.28 3.38 11.54
CA LEU A 37 12.93 3.14 11.05
C LEU A 37 12.32 1.86 11.62
N VAL A 38 13.10 0.79 11.73
CA VAL A 38 12.64 -0.49 12.29
C VAL A 38 12.37 -0.35 13.79
N GLU A 39 13.27 0.26 14.56
CA GLU A 39 13.08 0.50 16.00
C GLU A 39 11.83 1.32 16.28
N LEU A 40 11.62 2.43 15.55
CA LEU A 40 10.44 3.26 15.69
C LEU A 40 9.17 2.51 15.27
N SER A 41 9.24 1.67 14.23
CA SER A 41 8.11 0.86 13.77
C SER A 41 7.69 -0.18 14.81
N ILE A 42 8.65 -0.83 15.47
CA ILE A 42 8.39 -1.75 16.60
C ILE A 42 7.72 -1.01 17.76
N ALA A 43 8.33 0.12 18.18
CA ALA A 43 7.83 0.91 19.30
C ALA A 43 6.41 1.46 19.06
N ALA A 44 6.11 1.84 17.82
CA ALA A 44 4.81 2.36 17.40
C ALA A 44 3.79 1.27 17.03
N LYS A 45 4.16 -0.01 17.09
CA LYS A 45 3.28 -1.14 16.68
C LYS A 45 2.77 -1.03 15.26
N VAL A 46 3.65 -0.68 14.33
CA VAL A 46 3.35 -0.69 12.89
C VAL A 46 2.92 -2.09 12.48
N ASP A 47 1.85 -2.22 11.70
CA ASP A 47 1.29 -3.52 11.30
C ASP A 47 2.08 -4.17 10.16
N TYR A 48 2.58 -3.37 9.21
CA TYR A 48 3.29 -3.87 8.03
C TYR A 48 4.42 -2.93 7.61
N LEU A 49 5.51 -3.50 7.09
CA LEU A 49 6.54 -2.75 6.38
C LEU A 49 6.42 -3.07 4.89
N LEU A 50 6.14 -2.06 4.08
CA LEU A 50 6.18 -2.17 2.63
C LEU A 50 7.58 -1.81 2.15
N VAL A 51 8.17 -2.62 1.26
CA VAL A 51 9.50 -2.34 0.69
C VAL A 51 9.43 -2.30 -0.82
N GLY A 52 9.92 -1.21 -1.41
CA GLY A 52 9.92 -1.01 -2.85
C GLY A 52 9.62 0.43 -3.25
N GLY A 53 9.30 0.62 -4.53
CA GLY A 53 8.98 1.95 -5.06
C GLY A 53 8.77 1.91 -6.56
N SER A 54 8.23 3.01 -7.11
CA SER A 54 7.93 3.13 -8.55
C SER A 54 9.17 3.05 -9.44
N LEU A 55 10.33 3.42 -8.92
CA LEU A 55 11.61 3.32 -9.60
C LEU A 55 12.68 3.00 -8.56
N VAL A 56 13.21 1.79 -8.60
CA VAL A 56 14.35 1.33 -7.79
C VAL A 56 15.48 1.04 -8.77
N ILE A 57 16.60 1.73 -8.62
CA ILE A 57 17.75 1.66 -9.53
C ILE A 57 18.94 0.89 -8.95
N SER A 58 18.93 0.68 -7.63
CA SER A 58 19.96 -0.10 -6.94
C SER A 58 19.59 -1.58 -6.84
N ASN A 59 20.57 -2.40 -6.43
CA ASN A 59 20.36 -3.83 -6.15
C ASN A 59 20.27 -4.10 -4.64
N HIS A 60 19.79 -3.15 -3.83
CA HIS A 60 19.77 -3.24 -2.36
C HIS A 60 18.51 -3.86 -1.79
N LEU A 61 17.53 -4.24 -2.63
CA LEU A 61 16.23 -4.78 -2.17
C LEU A 61 16.41 -5.99 -1.24
N ASP A 62 17.21 -6.98 -1.66
CA ASP A 62 17.43 -8.20 -0.86
C ASP A 62 18.12 -7.91 0.47
N ASP A 63 19.09 -6.99 0.47
CA ASP A 63 19.83 -6.63 1.68
C ASP A 63 18.94 -5.84 2.64
N CYS A 64 18.14 -4.91 2.14
CA CYS A 64 17.14 -4.16 2.92
C CYS A 64 16.14 -5.12 3.58
N VAL A 65 15.53 -6.02 2.80
CA VAL A 65 14.54 -6.97 3.33
C VAL A 65 15.18 -7.91 4.37
N ARG A 66 16.38 -8.44 4.10
CA ARG A 66 17.09 -9.31 5.06
C ARG A 66 17.42 -8.58 6.35
N HIS A 67 17.82 -7.32 6.26
CA HIS A 67 18.13 -6.50 7.43
C HIS A 67 16.89 -6.33 8.31
N ILE A 68 15.76 -5.93 7.72
CA ILE A 68 14.47 -5.81 8.43
C ILE A 68 14.08 -7.14 9.10
N LYS A 69 14.12 -8.25 8.35
CA LYS A 69 13.72 -9.58 8.85
C LYS A 69 14.62 -10.12 9.96
N LYS A 70 15.86 -9.63 10.09
CA LYS A 70 16.73 -9.95 11.24
C LYS A 70 16.42 -9.11 12.47
N SER A 71 15.86 -7.94 12.27
CA SER A 71 15.68 -6.93 13.33
C SER A 71 14.27 -6.97 13.94
N CYS A 72 13.24 -7.47 13.21
CA CYS A 72 11.87 -7.53 13.73
C CYS A 72 11.02 -8.62 13.06
N ASP A 73 9.86 -8.91 13.69
CA ASP A 73 8.84 -9.85 13.21
C ASP A 73 7.70 -9.15 12.45
N ILE A 74 7.78 -7.83 12.23
CA ILE A 74 6.75 -7.12 11.46
C ILE A 74 6.74 -7.70 10.04
N PRO A 75 5.56 -8.09 9.49
CA PRO A 75 5.48 -8.63 8.14
C PRO A 75 5.99 -7.64 7.09
N VAL A 76 6.88 -8.12 6.22
CA VAL A 76 7.44 -7.36 5.10
C VAL A 76 6.71 -7.71 3.82
N ILE A 77 6.10 -6.71 3.19
CA ILE A 77 5.32 -6.84 1.96
C ILE A 77 6.05 -6.08 0.85
N LEU A 78 6.35 -6.74 -0.25
CA LEU A 78 6.96 -6.06 -1.40
C LEU A 78 5.92 -5.18 -2.11
N PHE A 79 6.32 -3.95 -2.43
CA PHE A 79 5.57 -2.98 -3.23
C PHE A 79 6.34 -2.67 -4.52
N PRO A 80 6.31 -3.59 -5.52
CA PRO A 80 7.19 -3.54 -6.67
C PRO A 80 6.71 -2.55 -7.72
N GLY A 81 7.61 -1.72 -8.24
CA GLY A 81 7.41 -0.91 -9.44
C GLY A 81 7.81 -1.62 -10.73
N SER A 82 8.51 -2.75 -10.63
CA SER A 82 8.96 -3.54 -11.79
C SER A 82 9.08 -5.04 -11.46
N PRO A 83 9.10 -5.92 -12.48
CA PRO A 83 9.28 -7.36 -12.32
C PRO A 83 10.61 -7.78 -11.64
N SER A 84 11.60 -6.92 -11.65
CA SER A 84 12.91 -7.18 -11.01
C SER A 84 12.87 -7.00 -9.49
N GLN A 85 11.86 -6.34 -8.94
CA GLN A 85 11.73 -6.08 -7.52
C GLN A 85 11.07 -7.27 -6.78
N ILE A 86 11.71 -8.43 -6.82
CA ILE A 86 11.24 -9.65 -6.15
C ILE A 86 12.34 -10.12 -5.21
N SER A 87 12.05 -10.15 -3.90
CA SER A 87 12.93 -10.68 -2.86
C SER A 87 12.26 -11.85 -2.16
N LYS A 88 12.85 -13.04 -2.22
CA LYS A 88 12.35 -14.24 -1.54
C LYS A 88 12.40 -14.17 0.00
N TYR A 89 13.03 -13.15 0.54
CA TYR A 89 13.19 -12.95 1.98
C TYR A 89 12.01 -12.20 2.61
N ALA A 90 11.14 -11.58 1.80
CA ALA A 90 9.91 -10.97 2.27
C ALA A 90 8.84 -12.02 2.61
N ASP A 91 7.73 -11.57 3.19
CA ASP A 91 6.61 -12.43 3.55
C ASP A 91 5.56 -12.48 2.45
N ALA A 92 5.31 -11.35 1.79
CA ALA A 92 4.31 -11.23 0.74
C ALA A 92 4.71 -10.25 -0.37
N LEU A 93 3.93 -10.27 -1.44
CA LEU A 93 4.08 -9.40 -2.61
C LEU A 93 2.71 -8.84 -2.99
N LEU A 94 2.59 -7.52 -3.11
CA LEU A 94 1.50 -6.88 -3.82
C LEU A 94 1.69 -7.11 -5.33
N TYR A 95 0.90 -8.01 -5.90
CA TYR A 95 0.96 -8.31 -7.33
C TYR A 95 0.10 -7.31 -8.07
N LEU A 96 0.70 -6.14 -8.35
CA LEU A 96 0.01 -4.94 -8.79
C LEU A 96 -0.42 -5.00 -10.25
N SER A 97 -1.71 -4.82 -10.51
CA SER A 97 -2.24 -4.50 -11.83
C SER A 97 -2.73 -3.05 -11.83
N LEU A 98 -2.19 -2.20 -12.72
CA LEU A 98 -2.56 -0.77 -12.80
C LEU A 98 -3.91 -0.61 -13.51
N ILE A 99 -4.98 -0.92 -12.79
CA ILE A 99 -6.35 -0.97 -13.33
C ILE A 99 -6.93 0.42 -13.66
N SER A 100 -6.36 1.50 -13.12
CA SER A 100 -6.73 2.87 -13.52
C SER A 100 -6.11 3.29 -14.85
N GLY A 101 -5.06 2.61 -15.31
CA GLY A 101 -4.42 2.86 -16.60
C GLY A 101 -5.07 2.09 -17.76
N ARG A 102 -4.55 2.35 -18.95
CA ARG A 102 -4.88 1.58 -20.18
C ARG A 102 -3.63 1.03 -20.86
N ASN A 103 -2.51 0.98 -20.09
CA ASN A 103 -1.27 0.39 -20.55
C ASN A 103 -1.32 -1.14 -20.34
N PRO A 104 -1.37 -1.95 -21.41
CA PRO A 104 -1.48 -3.39 -21.31
C PRO A 104 -0.29 -4.05 -20.60
N GLU A 105 0.90 -3.44 -20.66
CA GLU A 105 2.07 -3.95 -19.95
C GLU A 105 1.86 -3.96 -18.45
N LEU A 106 1.19 -2.94 -17.90
CA LEU A 106 0.93 -2.83 -16.46
C LEU A 106 -0.39 -3.46 -16.04
N LEU A 107 -1.25 -3.81 -17.02
CA LEU A 107 -2.46 -4.58 -16.75
C LEU A 107 -2.18 -6.09 -16.68
N ILE A 108 -1.31 -6.62 -17.55
CA ILE A 108 -1.01 -8.05 -17.63
C ILE A 108 0.40 -8.39 -18.13
N GLY A 109 1.00 -7.57 -19.01
CA GLY A 109 2.28 -7.92 -19.67
C GLY A 109 3.39 -8.24 -18.70
N GLN A 110 3.63 -7.36 -17.72
CA GLN A 110 4.64 -7.54 -16.67
C GLN A 110 4.33 -8.73 -15.74
N HIS A 111 3.06 -9.08 -15.57
CA HIS A 111 2.66 -10.27 -14.79
C HIS A 111 3.07 -11.55 -15.49
N VAL A 112 2.88 -11.62 -16.82
CA VAL A 112 3.28 -12.78 -17.60
C VAL A 112 4.78 -13.05 -17.48
N VAL A 113 5.60 -12.01 -17.60
CA VAL A 113 7.06 -12.11 -17.52
C VAL A 113 7.53 -12.47 -16.12
N SER A 114 6.92 -11.88 -15.07
CA SER A 114 7.33 -12.10 -13.68
C SER A 114 6.77 -13.39 -13.04
N ALA A 115 5.68 -13.94 -13.55
CA ALA A 115 4.96 -15.06 -12.93
C ALA A 115 5.84 -16.27 -12.56
N PRO A 116 6.79 -16.75 -13.40
CA PRO A 116 7.66 -17.86 -13.02
C PRO A 116 8.53 -17.54 -11.80
N PHE A 117 9.09 -16.34 -11.74
CA PHE A 117 9.96 -15.88 -10.66
C PHE A 117 9.17 -15.66 -9.36
N VAL A 118 8.00 -15.02 -9.47
CA VAL A 118 7.08 -14.83 -8.34
C VAL A 118 6.64 -16.18 -7.77
N ARG A 119 6.33 -17.18 -8.60
CA ARG A 119 5.99 -18.51 -8.15
C ARG A 119 7.14 -19.20 -7.42
N GLN A 120 8.37 -19.02 -7.91
CA GLN A 120 9.57 -19.63 -7.32
C GLN A 120 9.98 -18.96 -6.01
N SER A 121 9.63 -17.69 -5.79
CA SER A 121 10.00 -16.97 -4.57
C SER A 121 9.39 -17.55 -3.30
N GLY A 122 8.24 -18.24 -3.40
CA GLY A 122 7.50 -18.78 -2.26
C GLY A 122 6.72 -17.73 -1.46
N LEU A 123 6.71 -16.48 -1.89
CA LEU A 123 5.97 -15.38 -1.25
C LEU A 123 4.47 -15.63 -1.24
N GLU A 124 3.78 -15.05 -0.26
CA GLU A 124 2.34 -14.88 -0.35
C GLU A 124 2.01 -13.86 -1.44
N ILE A 125 1.24 -14.26 -2.45
CA ILE A 125 0.90 -13.39 -3.58
C ILE A 125 -0.48 -12.78 -3.33
N MET A 126 -0.53 -11.45 -3.31
CA MET A 126 -1.74 -10.67 -3.11
C MET A 126 -2.10 -9.91 -4.40
N PRO A 127 -2.98 -10.47 -5.27
CA PRO A 127 -3.46 -9.76 -6.44
C PRO A 127 -4.10 -8.43 -6.05
N THR A 128 -3.55 -7.33 -6.56
CA THR A 128 -3.91 -5.98 -6.10
C THR A 128 -4.28 -5.10 -7.29
N GLY A 129 -5.49 -4.57 -7.27
CA GLY A 129 -5.93 -3.54 -8.21
C GLY A 129 -5.34 -2.19 -7.79
N TYR A 130 -4.34 -1.72 -8.55
CA TYR A 130 -3.66 -0.45 -8.27
C TYR A 130 -4.31 0.69 -9.02
N VAL A 131 -4.72 1.73 -8.30
CA VAL A 131 -5.45 2.89 -8.80
C VAL A 131 -4.65 4.15 -8.48
N VAL A 132 -4.04 4.76 -9.50
CA VAL A 132 -3.36 6.05 -9.35
C VAL A 132 -4.38 7.17 -9.50
N VAL A 133 -4.41 8.07 -8.52
CA VAL A 133 -5.28 9.25 -8.45
C VAL A 133 -4.44 10.51 -8.61
N ASP A 134 -4.97 11.53 -9.27
CA ASP A 134 -4.27 12.82 -9.45
C ASP A 134 -4.01 13.50 -8.10
N GLY A 135 -2.73 13.55 -7.72
CA GLY A 135 -2.23 14.21 -6.52
C GLY A 135 -1.86 15.68 -6.72
N GLY A 136 -2.27 16.31 -7.82
CA GLY A 136 -2.02 17.74 -8.10
C GLY A 136 -0.62 18.08 -8.62
N ALA A 137 0.18 17.06 -8.93
CA ALA A 137 1.47 17.19 -9.62
C ALA A 137 1.82 15.87 -10.31
N PRO A 138 2.61 15.90 -11.40
CA PRO A 138 3.19 14.69 -11.96
C PRO A 138 4.01 13.93 -10.89
N THR A 139 3.82 12.64 -10.81
CA THR A 139 4.55 11.75 -9.88
C THR A 139 5.38 10.74 -10.66
N THR A 140 6.36 10.11 -9.99
CA THR A 140 7.19 9.07 -10.63
C THR A 140 6.32 7.96 -11.21
N VAL A 141 5.29 7.51 -10.49
CA VAL A 141 4.40 6.44 -10.97
C VAL A 141 3.61 6.87 -12.20
N SER A 142 3.10 8.09 -12.27
CA SER A 142 2.34 8.55 -13.45
C SER A 142 3.23 8.66 -14.69
N TYR A 143 4.47 9.09 -14.53
CA TYR A 143 5.43 9.21 -15.64
C TYR A 143 5.91 7.83 -16.13
N ILE A 144 6.39 6.98 -15.22
CA ILE A 144 6.93 5.65 -15.57
C ILE A 144 5.85 4.74 -16.15
N SER A 145 4.63 4.80 -15.62
CA SER A 145 3.52 3.96 -16.10
C SER A 145 2.95 4.42 -17.43
N ASN A 146 3.25 5.63 -17.88
CA ASN A 146 2.62 6.28 -19.02
C ASN A 146 1.07 6.20 -18.95
N ALA A 147 0.53 6.33 -17.73
CA ALA A 147 -0.89 6.26 -17.47
C ALA A 147 -1.40 7.59 -16.92
N THR A 148 -2.55 8.03 -17.42
CA THR A 148 -3.24 9.20 -16.86
C THR A 148 -3.89 8.80 -15.53
N PRO A 149 -3.59 9.48 -14.42
CA PRO A 149 -4.26 9.24 -13.14
C PRO A 149 -5.77 9.50 -13.21
N VAL A 150 -6.54 8.86 -12.34
CA VAL A 150 -7.96 9.19 -12.14
C VAL A 150 -8.04 10.64 -11.62
N PRO A 151 -8.86 11.51 -12.25
CA PRO A 151 -8.99 12.89 -11.77
C PRO A 151 -9.49 12.96 -10.32
N ALA A 152 -8.93 13.85 -9.52
CA ALA A 152 -9.16 13.94 -8.08
C ALA A 152 -10.63 14.23 -7.69
N ASP A 153 -11.43 14.79 -8.62
CA ASP A 153 -12.83 15.15 -8.46
C ASP A 153 -13.82 14.12 -9.05
N LYS A 154 -13.33 12.99 -9.59
CA LYS A 154 -14.15 11.96 -10.23
C LYS A 154 -14.27 10.71 -9.36
N ASN A 155 -15.01 10.82 -8.26
CA ASN A 155 -15.23 9.72 -7.31
C ASN A 155 -15.82 8.48 -8.00
N GLU A 156 -16.75 8.67 -8.93
CA GLU A 156 -17.42 7.58 -9.65
C GLU A 156 -16.49 6.79 -10.54
N ILE A 157 -15.47 7.46 -11.14
CA ILE A 157 -14.47 6.76 -11.95
C ILE A 157 -13.61 5.85 -11.05
N ALA A 158 -13.17 6.36 -9.90
CA ALA A 158 -12.41 5.57 -8.92
C ALA A 158 -13.24 4.39 -8.41
N MET A 159 -14.48 4.63 -8.02
CA MET A 159 -15.43 3.62 -7.55
C MET A 159 -15.65 2.51 -8.59
N CYS A 160 -16.05 2.86 -9.80
CA CYS A 160 -16.28 1.86 -10.86
C CYS A 160 -15.01 1.08 -11.22
N THR A 161 -13.82 1.75 -11.16
CA THR A 161 -12.53 1.09 -11.41
C THR A 161 -12.21 0.06 -10.32
N ALA A 162 -12.43 0.42 -9.06
CA ALA A 162 -12.22 -0.47 -7.91
C ALA A 162 -13.18 -1.68 -7.95
N MET A 163 -14.47 -1.45 -8.20
CA MET A 163 -15.48 -2.51 -8.37
C MET A 163 -15.09 -3.49 -9.49
N ALA A 164 -14.64 -2.96 -10.65
CA ALA A 164 -14.17 -3.80 -11.75
C ALA A 164 -12.96 -4.64 -11.35
N GLY A 165 -12.01 -4.07 -10.59
CA GLY A 165 -10.87 -4.81 -10.05
C GLY A 165 -11.30 -5.96 -9.15
N GLU A 166 -12.22 -5.72 -8.23
CA GLU A 166 -12.77 -6.76 -7.35
C GLU A 166 -13.50 -7.85 -8.14
N MET A 167 -14.36 -7.48 -9.08
CA MET A 167 -15.09 -8.43 -9.94
C MET A 167 -14.16 -9.27 -10.82
N LEU A 168 -12.97 -8.76 -11.16
CA LEU A 168 -11.91 -9.49 -11.86
C LEU A 168 -11.07 -10.39 -10.92
N GLY A 169 -11.36 -10.43 -9.61
CA GLY A 169 -10.71 -11.29 -8.63
C GLY A 169 -9.51 -10.67 -7.93
N MET A 170 -9.32 -9.35 -8.01
CA MET A 170 -8.33 -8.65 -7.18
C MET A 170 -8.71 -8.80 -5.70
N LYS A 171 -7.74 -9.14 -4.88
CA LYS A 171 -7.94 -9.36 -3.44
C LYS A 171 -7.80 -8.09 -2.60
N LEU A 172 -7.15 -7.08 -3.16
CA LEU A 172 -6.92 -5.78 -2.54
C LEU A 172 -7.15 -4.69 -3.58
N ILE A 173 -7.63 -3.54 -3.14
CA ILE A 173 -7.58 -2.30 -3.93
C ILE A 173 -6.60 -1.35 -3.24
N TYR A 174 -5.62 -0.85 -3.99
CA TYR A 174 -4.67 0.14 -3.50
C TYR A 174 -4.84 1.44 -4.31
N MET A 175 -5.33 2.49 -3.66
CA MET A 175 -5.42 3.82 -4.26
C MET A 175 -4.24 4.67 -3.79
N ASP A 176 -3.56 5.31 -4.73
CA ASP A 176 -2.33 6.05 -4.48
C ASP A 176 -2.34 7.40 -5.20
N ALA A 177 -2.12 8.48 -4.46
CA ALA A 177 -1.90 9.80 -5.06
C ALA A 177 -0.47 9.93 -5.64
N GLY A 178 0.41 8.94 -5.37
CA GLY A 178 1.79 8.88 -5.81
C GLY A 178 2.78 9.55 -4.86
N SER A 179 4.04 9.13 -4.98
CA SER A 179 5.14 9.71 -4.21
C SER A 179 5.35 11.19 -4.57
N GLY A 180 5.36 12.06 -3.56
CA GLY A 180 5.50 13.50 -3.76
C GLY A 180 4.21 14.23 -4.15
N ALA A 181 3.05 13.58 -4.06
CA ALA A 181 1.76 14.22 -4.30
C ALA A 181 1.57 15.46 -3.42
N LYS A 182 1.04 16.53 -4.02
CA LYS A 182 0.72 17.78 -3.32
C LYS A 182 -0.60 17.71 -2.56
N ARG A 183 -1.48 16.81 -2.99
CA ARG A 183 -2.79 16.59 -2.39
C ARG A 183 -3.01 15.10 -2.17
N PRO A 184 -3.39 14.69 -0.95
CA PRO A 184 -3.83 13.31 -0.71
C PRO A 184 -5.18 13.06 -1.35
N ILE A 185 -5.57 11.78 -1.46
CA ILE A 185 -6.90 11.37 -1.92
C ILE A 185 -7.96 11.94 -0.96
N SER A 186 -9.07 12.44 -1.52
CA SER A 186 -10.16 13.00 -0.73
C SER A 186 -10.94 11.92 0.02
N GLU A 187 -11.47 12.28 1.20
CA GLU A 187 -12.31 11.41 2.01
C GLU A 187 -13.58 10.99 1.26
N SER A 188 -14.12 11.89 0.42
CA SER A 188 -15.30 11.59 -0.41
C SER A 188 -15.02 10.50 -1.43
N MET A 189 -13.83 10.51 -2.06
CA MET A 189 -13.44 9.46 -3.01
C MET A 189 -13.18 8.13 -2.29
N ILE A 190 -12.48 8.17 -1.14
CA ILE A 190 -12.24 6.97 -0.31
C ILE A 190 -13.57 6.35 0.09
N LYS A 191 -14.50 7.16 0.61
CA LYS A 191 -15.82 6.68 1.00
C LYS A 191 -16.60 6.09 -0.17
N SER A 192 -16.60 6.77 -1.32
CA SER A 192 -17.27 6.28 -2.52
C SER A 192 -16.76 4.90 -2.94
N VAL A 193 -15.45 4.65 -2.84
CA VAL A 193 -14.87 3.34 -3.14
C VAL A 193 -15.19 2.33 -2.04
N ALA A 194 -14.96 2.68 -0.78
CA ALA A 194 -15.13 1.78 0.37
C ALA A 194 -16.56 1.26 0.52
N ASP A 195 -17.55 2.09 0.20
CA ASP A 195 -18.97 1.70 0.26
C ASP A 195 -19.39 0.68 -0.83
N HIS A 196 -18.51 0.43 -1.85
CA HIS A 196 -18.87 -0.38 -3.02
C HIS A 196 -17.93 -1.58 -3.27
N ILE A 197 -16.94 -1.80 -2.39
CA ILE A 197 -16.06 -2.97 -2.45
C ILE A 197 -16.02 -3.71 -1.11
N GLU A 198 -15.88 -5.03 -1.16
CA GLU A 198 -15.75 -5.88 0.03
C GLU A 198 -14.30 -6.22 0.36
N VAL A 199 -13.39 -6.14 -0.62
CA VAL A 199 -11.97 -6.39 -0.41
C VAL A 199 -11.29 -5.24 0.35
N PRO A 200 -10.18 -5.49 1.09
CA PRO A 200 -9.48 -4.43 1.81
C PRO A 200 -9.02 -3.30 0.90
N LEU A 201 -9.22 -2.06 1.37
CA LEU A 201 -8.85 -0.81 0.71
C LEU A 201 -7.60 -0.21 1.36
N ILE A 202 -6.53 -0.10 0.57
CA ILE A 202 -5.26 0.52 0.97
C ILE A 202 -5.21 1.93 0.39
N ILE A 203 -4.80 2.91 1.19
CA ILE A 203 -4.66 4.31 0.77
C ILE A 203 -3.24 4.79 1.03
N GLY A 204 -2.60 5.32 -0.02
CA GLY A 204 -1.27 5.93 0.03
C GLY A 204 -1.16 7.24 -0.73
N GLY A 205 0.01 7.86 -0.62
CA GLY A 205 0.35 9.10 -1.32
C GLY A 205 -0.18 10.38 -0.67
N GLY A 206 0.70 11.36 -0.48
CA GLY A 206 0.36 12.70 0.01
C GLY A 206 -0.10 12.79 1.46
N ILE A 207 -0.02 11.74 2.26
CA ILE A 207 -0.39 11.75 3.67
C ILE A 207 0.80 12.23 4.48
N VAL A 208 0.72 13.44 5.02
CA VAL A 208 1.82 14.10 5.75
C VAL A 208 1.45 14.46 7.20
N HIS A 209 0.19 14.31 7.59
CA HIS A 209 -0.31 14.62 8.94
C HIS A 209 -1.13 13.46 9.50
N PRO A 210 -0.99 13.16 10.81
CA PRO A 210 -1.74 12.08 11.50
C PRO A 210 -3.25 12.25 11.38
N GLU A 211 -3.75 13.50 11.44
CA GLU A 211 -5.18 13.78 11.26
C GLU A 211 -5.71 13.27 9.91
N LYS A 212 -4.93 13.44 8.82
CA LYS A 212 -5.34 12.94 7.50
C LYS A 212 -5.38 11.41 7.46
N ALA A 213 -4.45 10.73 8.13
CA ALA A 213 -4.47 9.28 8.27
C ALA A 213 -5.75 8.81 9.00
N TYR A 214 -6.09 9.48 10.11
CA TYR A 214 -7.32 9.22 10.84
C TYR A 214 -8.58 9.44 9.99
N LEU A 215 -8.67 10.59 9.29
CA LEU A 215 -9.83 10.92 8.44
C LEU A 215 -9.99 9.92 7.28
N ASN A 216 -8.89 9.48 6.67
CA ASN A 216 -8.92 8.45 5.63
C ASN A 216 -9.48 7.12 6.16
N CYS A 217 -9.07 6.70 7.37
CA CYS A 217 -9.62 5.51 8.01
C CYS A 217 -11.11 5.67 8.32
N LYS A 218 -11.55 6.83 8.79
CA LYS A 218 -12.99 7.12 9.00
C LYS A 218 -13.79 7.12 7.70
N ALA A 219 -13.16 7.51 6.59
CA ALA A 219 -13.79 7.47 5.27
C ALA A 219 -13.89 6.04 4.69
N GLY A 220 -13.24 5.04 5.32
CA GLY A 220 -13.37 3.64 4.93
C GLY A 220 -12.06 2.97 4.50
N ALA A 221 -10.91 3.66 4.54
CA ALA A 221 -9.62 3.00 4.34
C ALA A 221 -9.39 1.92 5.40
N ASP A 222 -8.85 0.77 5.00
CA ASP A 222 -8.51 -0.34 5.89
C ASP A 222 -7.02 -0.32 6.26
N VAL A 223 -6.18 0.13 5.33
CA VAL A 223 -4.74 0.29 5.54
C VAL A 223 -4.30 1.66 5.07
N ILE A 224 -3.54 2.35 5.90
CA ILE A 224 -2.85 3.61 5.54
C ILE A 224 -1.38 3.32 5.29
N VAL A 225 -0.85 3.79 4.16
CA VAL A 225 0.56 3.66 3.80
C VAL A 225 1.21 5.03 3.74
N VAL A 226 2.29 5.21 4.48
CA VAL A 226 3.07 6.45 4.49
C VAL A 226 4.54 6.14 4.21
N GLY A 227 5.13 6.85 3.25
CA GLY A 227 6.55 6.76 2.89
C GLY A 227 7.23 8.12 3.02
N ASN A 228 7.09 9.01 2.04
CA ASN A 228 7.84 10.27 1.93
C ASN A 228 7.80 11.18 3.16
N ALA A 229 6.72 11.19 3.94
CA ALA A 229 6.67 11.97 5.16
C ALA A 229 7.62 11.41 6.22
N ILE A 230 7.64 10.08 6.35
CA ILE A 230 8.50 9.35 7.28
C ILE A 230 9.98 9.40 6.85
N GLU A 231 10.27 9.34 5.53
CA GLU A 231 11.63 9.54 5.00
C GLU A 231 12.21 10.91 5.41
N LYS A 232 11.38 11.93 5.59
CA LYS A 232 11.78 13.27 6.02
C LYS A 232 11.85 13.43 7.53
N ASP A 233 10.95 12.76 8.23
CA ASP A 233 10.80 12.82 9.69
C ASP A 233 10.26 11.49 10.22
N ALA A 234 11.16 10.63 10.67
CA ALA A 234 10.84 9.31 11.18
C ALA A 234 10.00 9.36 12.49
N SER A 235 10.03 10.47 13.23
CA SER A 235 9.22 10.63 14.45
C SER A 235 7.73 10.57 14.19
N LEU A 236 7.28 10.86 12.96
CA LEU A 236 5.88 10.77 12.53
C LEU A 236 5.33 9.33 12.57
N ILE A 237 6.17 8.30 12.58
CA ILE A 237 5.71 6.90 12.63
C ILE A 237 4.76 6.69 13.81
N ARG A 238 5.13 7.18 14.99
CA ARG A 238 4.33 7.01 16.20
C ARG A 238 2.99 7.74 16.10
N GLU A 239 3.01 9.01 15.71
CA GLU A 239 1.80 9.82 15.63
C GLU A 239 0.82 9.28 14.58
N MET A 240 1.35 8.81 13.43
CA MET A 240 0.55 8.19 12.36
C MET A 240 -0.07 6.88 12.83
N SER A 241 0.71 6.03 13.49
CA SER A 241 0.24 4.75 14.01
C SER A 241 -0.85 4.95 15.06
N ASP A 242 -0.61 5.85 16.03
CA ASP A 242 -1.59 6.19 17.07
C ASP A 242 -2.89 6.73 16.45
N ALA A 243 -2.80 7.60 15.44
CA ALA A 243 -3.96 8.14 14.75
C ALA A 243 -4.79 7.05 14.04
N VAL A 244 -4.13 6.16 13.31
CA VAL A 244 -4.80 5.04 12.60
C VAL A 244 -5.47 4.09 13.61
N HIS A 245 -4.77 3.69 14.66
CA HIS A 245 -5.28 2.73 15.65
C HIS A 245 -6.32 3.34 16.61
N SER A 246 -6.42 4.67 16.69
CA SER A 246 -7.44 5.36 17.51
C SER A 246 -8.83 5.35 16.88
N VAL A 247 -8.97 4.94 15.62
CA VAL A 247 -10.27 4.90 14.94
C VAL A 247 -11.18 3.88 15.63
N PRO A 248 -12.37 4.29 16.11
CA PRO A 248 -13.24 3.38 16.83
C PRO A 248 -13.68 2.21 15.95
N VAL A 249 -13.50 1.00 16.48
CA VAL A 249 -14.09 -0.21 15.89
C VAL A 249 -15.60 -0.15 16.13
N LEU A 250 -16.38 -0.02 15.06
CA LEU A 250 -17.83 -0.14 15.17
C LEU A 250 -18.12 -1.60 15.58
N LYS A 251 -18.39 -1.82 16.87
CA LYS A 251 -18.96 -3.09 17.33
C LYS A 251 -20.25 -3.28 16.54
N GLY A 252 -20.34 -4.38 15.76
CA GLY A 252 -21.53 -4.71 15.01
C GLY A 252 -22.76 -4.54 15.91
N LEU A 253 -23.75 -3.81 15.42
CA LEU A 253 -25.09 -3.88 15.98
C LEU A 253 -25.48 -5.35 15.82
N ASP A 254 -25.61 -6.04 16.96
CA ASP A 254 -26.26 -7.35 16.99
C ASP A 254 -27.59 -7.21 16.24
N VAL A 255 -27.63 -7.73 15.01
CA VAL A 255 -28.89 -7.89 14.30
C VAL A 255 -29.54 -9.12 14.92
N SER A 256 -30.32 -8.85 15.96
CA SER A 256 -31.27 -9.81 16.53
C SER A 256 -32.41 -10.07 15.57
#